data_55a6b4dd40f92967f34d11767e7dc80b
#
_entry.id   55a6b4dd40f92967f34d11767e7dc80b
#
_cell.length_a   1.000
_cell.length_b   1.000
_cell.length_c   1.000
_cell.angle_alpha   90.00
_cell.angle_beta   90.00
_cell.angle_gamma   90.00
#
_symmetry.space_group_name_H-M   'P 1'
#
loop_
_entity.id
_entity.type
_entity.pdbx_description
1 polymer ?
#
loop_
_entity_poly.entity_id
_entity_poly.type
_entity_poly.pdbx_seq_one_letter_code
_entity_poly.pdbx_strand_id
1 'polypeptide(L)'
;MTDDNGDGDITEIKPGEDTDGDGKPDSEDKETSYTVTVSNKDGNIANALIKIEDGKVTVTLPDTHTLTTSNQTTVTVKDKDGNPVKGVSVTIKDKSTEKSGTTNSGGQVTLPVKSTGGGGGGSISGGGGGGGFVSSINSVNVKVTDKDGKTVSVSKSTGTDKVTLTLPTGKTLEDGNWYTVTVTDRNGKAKADYTVVLKDRENNEVTGKTDKDGIIILPAVEHKAYIVGYEDGTFQPDGDMTRAEAAAIFARMVSEEKGKKISGNHSFTDVSKNAWYADYIGYLAKYDIIKGYEDGTFRPDAPVTRAEFTAMTVRYYDLFNEVKYPANTTKYPDVTASYWAVKDISFATNENWLNGYADSRFKPDNNITRAEVVTVVNRMTGRTADKEYINDNLSVLNKFTDLKDNKAWFFYDVMEAANTHKTVTNSENEIWVK
;
A
#
# COMPACT_ATOMS: atom_id res chain seq x y z
N MET A 1 10.68 28.86 -18.28
CA MET A 1 11.61 30.00 -18.42
C MET A 1 12.91 29.57 -17.80
N THR A 2 14.03 29.72 -18.50
CA THR A 2 15.37 29.44 -17.96
C THR A 2 15.75 30.59 -17.05
N ASP A 3 16.38 30.31 -15.89
CA ASP A 3 17.05 31.34 -15.13
C ASP A 3 18.32 31.85 -15.87
N ASP A 4 18.81 32.99 -15.46
CA ASP A 4 19.96 33.64 -16.12
C ASP A 4 21.30 32.87 -16.05
N ASN A 5 21.29 31.65 -15.44
CA ASN A 5 22.49 30.81 -15.26
C ASN A 5 22.51 29.57 -16.17
N GLY A 6 21.51 29.35 -17.02
CA GLY A 6 21.49 28.24 -17.99
C GLY A 6 21.33 26.85 -17.39
N ASP A 7 20.96 26.73 -16.11
CA ASP A 7 20.67 25.49 -15.45
C ASP A 7 19.20 25.11 -15.73
N GLY A 8 18.96 23.99 -16.38
CA GLY A 8 17.64 23.49 -16.75
C GLY A 8 16.85 22.93 -15.58
N ASP A 9 16.75 23.68 -14.49
CA ASP A 9 15.96 23.37 -13.32
C ASP A 9 14.78 24.34 -13.19
N ILE A 10 13.59 23.78 -12.94
CA ILE A 10 12.38 24.42 -12.45
C ILE A 10 11.38 24.87 -13.53
N THR A 11 10.30 24.13 -13.64
CA THR A 11 9.02 24.70 -14.05
C THR A 11 8.13 24.84 -12.79
N GLU A 12 8.10 26.05 -12.23
CA GLU A 12 7.07 26.45 -11.27
C GLU A 12 5.87 26.93 -12.09
N ILE A 13 4.76 26.18 -12.08
CA ILE A 13 3.52 26.61 -12.72
C ILE A 13 2.79 27.53 -11.74
N LYS A 14 2.45 28.74 -12.17
CA LYS A 14 1.70 29.69 -11.34
C LYS A 14 0.20 29.37 -11.37
N PRO A 15 -0.50 29.46 -10.23
CA PRO A 15 -1.95 29.24 -10.19
C PRO A 15 -2.69 30.22 -11.12
N GLY A 16 -3.55 29.68 -12.00
CA GLY A 16 -4.46 30.46 -12.85
C GLY A 16 -4.17 30.47 -14.37
N GLU A 17 -3.15 29.75 -14.84
CA GLU A 17 -2.89 29.54 -16.27
C GLU A 17 -3.38 28.13 -16.68
N ASP A 18 -4.05 28.05 -17.85
CA ASP A 18 -4.41 26.82 -18.53
C ASP A 18 -3.28 26.52 -19.56
N THR A 19 -2.30 25.71 -19.15
CA THR A 19 -1.14 25.41 -20.00
C THR A 19 -1.29 24.10 -20.79
N ASP A 20 -2.29 23.28 -20.48
CA ASP A 20 -2.58 22.02 -21.19
C ASP A 20 -3.74 22.13 -22.19
N GLY A 21 -4.52 23.21 -22.13
CA GLY A 21 -5.57 23.53 -23.10
C GLY A 21 -6.87 22.74 -22.90
N ASP A 22 -7.12 22.20 -21.71
CA ASP A 22 -8.34 21.45 -21.37
C ASP A 22 -9.54 22.35 -21.02
N GLY A 23 -9.30 23.66 -20.90
CA GLY A 23 -10.30 24.69 -20.62
C GLY A 23 -10.58 24.94 -19.15
N LYS A 24 -9.71 24.41 -18.25
CA LYS A 24 -9.73 24.66 -16.82
C LYS A 24 -8.47 25.36 -16.37
N PRO A 25 -8.51 26.19 -15.33
CA PRO A 25 -7.30 26.72 -14.73
C PRO A 25 -6.47 25.58 -14.10
N ASP A 26 -5.18 25.52 -14.35
CA ASP A 26 -4.24 24.51 -13.78
C ASP A 26 -4.31 24.43 -12.23
N SER A 27 -4.94 25.39 -11.56
CA SER A 27 -5.19 25.38 -10.12
C SER A 27 -6.32 24.43 -9.67
N GLU A 28 -7.12 23.88 -10.59
CA GLU A 28 -8.12 22.86 -10.31
C GLU A 28 -7.57 21.43 -10.50
N ASP A 29 -6.43 21.30 -11.18
CA ASP A 29 -5.71 20.04 -11.27
C ASP A 29 -4.96 19.78 -9.96
N LYS A 30 -5.03 18.58 -9.44
CA LYS A 30 -4.28 18.20 -8.22
C LYS A 30 -2.79 18.38 -8.48
N GLU A 31 -2.24 19.53 -8.09
CA GLU A 31 -0.81 19.80 -8.14
C GLU A 31 -0.03 18.83 -7.26
N THR A 32 0.54 17.81 -7.88
CA THR A 32 1.73 17.18 -7.33
C THR A 32 2.93 18.00 -7.84
N SER A 33 3.32 19.04 -7.11
CA SER A 33 4.49 19.84 -7.45
C SER A 33 5.76 19.02 -7.25
N TYR A 34 6.37 18.57 -8.35
CA TYR A 34 7.65 17.88 -8.32
C TYR A 34 8.77 18.79 -8.78
N THR A 35 9.92 18.72 -8.11
CA THR A 35 11.20 19.15 -8.67
C THR A 35 11.83 17.96 -9.39
N VAL A 36 12.10 18.10 -10.69
CA VAL A 36 12.62 17.02 -11.52
C VAL A 36 13.98 17.41 -12.08
N THR A 37 15.02 16.61 -11.79
CA THR A 37 16.36 16.78 -12.34
C THR A 37 16.68 15.64 -13.29
N VAL A 38 17.25 15.96 -14.45
CA VAL A 38 17.63 15.00 -15.49
C VAL A 38 19.15 15.01 -15.67
N SER A 39 19.80 13.86 -15.51
CA SER A 39 21.25 13.73 -15.58
C SER A 39 21.70 12.49 -16.33
N ASN A 40 22.93 12.47 -16.79
CA ASN A 40 23.63 11.30 -17.29
C ASN A 40 24.98 11.14 -16.54
N LYS A 41 25.84 10.24 -17.01
CA LYS A 41 27.18 10.01 -16.43
C LYS A 41 28.11 11.24 -16.47
N ASP A 42 27.81 12.21 -17.33
CA ASP A 42 28.63 13.39 -17.60
C ASP A 42 28.08 14.64 -16.85
N GLY A 43 26.97 14.53 -16.15
CA GLY A 43 26.32 15.61 -15.39
C GLY A 43 24.86 15.84 -15.79
N ASN A 44 24.32 17.00 -15.42
CA ASN A 44 22.95 17.37 -15.77
C ASN A 44 22.78 17.56 -17.28
N ILE A 45 21.64 17.10 -17.80
CA ILE A 45 21.28 17.27 -19.21
C ILE A 45 20.51 18.58 -19.35
N ALA A 46 21.17 19.61 -19.84
CA ALA A 46 20.54 20.89 -20.13
C ALA A 46 19.53 20.77 -21.28
N ASN A 47 18.46 21.58 -21.26
CA ASN A 47 17.41 21.63 -22.27
C ASN A 47 16.59 20.33 -22.46
N ALA A 48 16.51 19.47 -21.47
CA ALA A 48 15.50 18.42 -21.44
C ALA A 48 14.12 19.06 -21.16
N LEU A 49 13.11 18.72 -21.99
CA LEU A 49 11.75 19.19 -21.76
C LEU A 49 11.06 18.24 -20.77
N ILE A 50 10.55 18.80 -19.68
CA ILE A 50 9.88 18.03 -18.62
C ILE A 50 8.40 18.41 -18.65
N LYS A 51 7.54 17.42 -18.73
CA LYS A 51 6.08 17.54 -18.62
C LYS A 51 5.59 16.69 -17.45
N ILE A 52 4.76 17.27 -16.58
CA ILE A 52 4.15 16.59 -15.43
C ILE A 52 2.64 16.63 -15.64
N GLU A 53 2.00 15.48 -15.73
CA GLU A 53 0.57 15.32 -15.92
C GLU A 53 0.08 14.14 -15.09
N ASP A 54 -1.01 14.29 -14.35
CA ASP A 54 -1.61 13.24 -13.50
C ASP A 54 -0.59 12.53 -12.58
N GLY A 55 0.38 13.28 -12.03
CA GLY A 55 1.42 12.71 -11.21
C GLY A 55 2.47 11.87 -11.96
N LYS A 56 2.45 11.89 -13.30
CA LYS A 56 3.44 11.24 -14.17
C LYS A 56 4.42 12.26 -14.72
N VAL A 57 5.68 11.87 -14.86
CA VAL A 57 6.75 12.72 -15.39
C VAL A 57 7.15 12.22 -16.77
N THR A 58 7.05 13.07 -17.77
CA THR A 58 7.59 12.80 -19.12
C THR A 58 8.78 13.72 -19.39
N VAL A 59 9.90 13.11 -19.74
CA VAL A 59 11.15 13.82 -20.08
C VAL A 59 11.46 13.60 -21.56
N THR A 60 11.54 14.69 -22.34
CA THR A 60 12.01 14.63 -23.73
C THR A 60 13.44 15.14 -23.78
N LEU A 61 14.36 14.28 -24.19
CA LEU A 61 15.77 14.61 -24.29
C LEU A 61 16.04 15.50 -25.52
N PRO A 62 17.01 16.43 -25.43
CA PRO A 62 17.42 17.22 -26.59
C PRO A 62 18.05 16.33 -27.67
N ASP A 63 18.04 16.80 -28.91
CA ASP A 63 18.53 16.08 -30.10
C ASP A 63 19.97 15.58 -30.01
N THR A 64 20.76 16.18 -29.15
CA THR A 64 22.15 15.82 -28.88
C THR A 64 22.31 14.61 -27.96
N HIS A 65 21.22 14.13 -27.35
CA HIS A 65 21.23 13.03 -26.40
C HIS A 65 20.38 11.86 -26.91
N THR A 66 20.97 10.67 -26.89
CA THR A 66 20.29 9.42 -27.27
C THR A 66 20.22 8.48 -26.09
N LEU A 67 19.08 7.80 -25.96
CA LEU A 67 18.78 6.87 -24.88
C LEU A 67 19.34 5.49 -25.21
N THR A 68 20.56 5.19 -24.77
CA THR A 68 21.22 3.90 -24.99
C THR A 68 21.75 3.30 -23.68
N THR A 69 22.03 2.00 -23.66
CA THR A 69 22.58 1.31 -22.49
C THR A 69 23.98 1.81 -22.08
N SER A 70 24.71 2.45 -22.97
CA SER A 70 26.00 3.11 -22.70
C SER A 70 25.85 4.57 -22.31
N ASN A 71 24.70 5.19 -22.62
CA ASN A 71 24.37 6.56 -22.28
C ASN A 71 23.02 6.61 -21.54
N GLN A 72 23.04 6.13 -20.31
CA GLN A 72 21.85 6.08 -19.45
C GLN A 72 21.49 7.49 -18.95
N THR A 73 20.18 7.73 -18.85
CA THR A 73 19.65 8.96 -18.28
C THR A 73 19.01 8.64 -16.95
N THR A 74 19.35 9.40 -15.91
CA THR A 74 18.76 9.33 -14.58
C THR A 74 17.84 10.53 -14.37
N VAL A 75 16.60 10.25 -13.98
CA VAL A 75 15.64 11.26 -13.56
C VAL A 75 15.47 11.16 -12.06
N THR A 76 15.63 12.28 -11.37
CA THR A 76 15.41 12.40 -9.93
C THR A 76 14.17 13.26 -9.69
N VAL A 77 13.23 12.76 -8.91
CA VAL A 77 11.97 13.44 -8.57
C VAL A 77 11.93 13.69 -7.07
N LYS A 78 11.70 14.94 -6.70
CA LYS A 78 11.55 15.39 -5.31
C LYS A 78 10.24 16.14 -5.15
N ASP A 79 9.68 16.14 -3.94
CA ASP A 79 8.54 16.99 -3.58
C ASP A 79 8.96 18.46 -3.38
N LYS A 80 8.00 19.32 -3.12
CA LYS A 80 8.23 20.76 -2.83
C LYS A 80 9.15 21.02 -1.64
N ASP A 81 9.30 20.05 -0.73
CA ASP A 81 10.13 20.16 0.48
C ASP A 81 11.53 19.55 0.26
N GLY A 82 11.84 19.13 -1.00
CA GLY A 82 13.12 18.56 -1.40
C GLY A 82 13.31 17.08 -1.03
N ASN A 83 12.27 16.39 -0.54
CA ASN A 83 12.35 14.97 -0.22
C ASN A 83 12.19 14.12 -1.48
N PRO A 84 12.90 12.98 -1.60
CA PRO A 84 12.77 12.08 -2.73
C PRO A 84 11.38 11.43 -2.78
N VAL A 85 10.75 11.40 -3.97
CA VAL A 85 9.43 10.80 -4.17
C VAL A 85 9.56 9.45 -4.85
N LYS A 86 9.16 8.39 -4.15
CA LYS A 86 9.13 7.01 -4.65
C LYS A 86 7.83 6.75 -5.43
N GLY A 87 7.91 5.89 -6.44
CA GLY A 87 6.73 5.37 -7.14
C GLY A 87 6.18 6.28 -8.24
N VAL A 88 6.84 7.40 -8.53
CA VAL A 88 6.46 8.28 -9.66
C VAL A 88 6.75 7.58 -10.98
N SER A 89 5.76 7.50 -11.86
CA SER A 89 5.93 6.99 -13.20
C SER A 89 6.70 8.01 -14.05
N VAL A 90 7.83 7.61 -14.62
CA VAL A 90 8.68 8.47 -15.44
C VAL A 90 8.85 7.86 -16.83
N THR A 91 8.57 8.64 -17.85
CA THR A 91 8.83 8.28 -19.24
C THR A 91 9.92 9.17 -19.80
N ILE A 92 10.96 8.59 -20.39
CA ILE A 92 12.04 9.33 -21.05
C ILE A 92 12.01 9.03 -22.55
N LYS A 93 12.01 10.09 -23.36
CA LYS A 93 11.95 10.01 -24.83
C LYS A 93 13.17 10.69 -25.46
N ASP A 94 13.73 10.07 -26.48
CA ASP A 94 14.58 10.74 -27.48
C ASP A 94 13.88 10.71 -28.85
N LYS A 95 14.57 11.14 -29.93
CA LYS A 95 13.97 11.14 -31.29
C LYS A 95 13.45 9.79 -31.81
N SER A 96 13.95 8.68 -31.26
CA SER A 96 13.72 7.34 -31.81
C SER A 96 13.30 6.31 -30.76
N THR A 97 13.45 6.62 -29.48
CA THR A 97 13.31 5.66 -28.40
C THR A 97 12.50 6.25 -27.25
N GLU A 98 11.59 5.48 -26.71
CA GLU A 98 10.84 5.79 -25.50
C GLU A 98 11.07 4.67 -24.47
N LYS A 99 11.34 5.04 -23.23
CA LYS A 99 11.51 4.13 -22.09
C LYS A 99 10.82 4.67 -20.87
N SER A 100 10.15 3.79 -20.12
CA SER A 100 9.46 4.15 -18.89
C SER A 100 10.00 3.35 -17.71
N GLY A 101 9.83 3.89 -16.51
CA GLY A 101 10.17 3.26 -15.25
C GLY A 101 9.56 4.04 -14.09
N THR A 102 9.75 3.56 -12.87
CA THR A 102 9.26 4.21 -11.66
C THR A 102 10.43 4.60 -10.74
N THR A 103 10.28 5.72 -10.05
CA THR A 103 11.31 6.18 -9.10
C THR A 103 11.43 5.24 -7.90
N ASN A 104 12.67 4.99 -7.49
CA ASN A 104 13.02 4.20 -6.30
C ASN A 104 12.85 5.02 -5.00
N SER A 105 13.24 4.46 -3.85
CA SER A 105 13.18 5.14 -2.54
C SER A 105 14.05 6.41 -2.44
N GLY A 106 15.01 6.58 -3.35
CA GLY A 106 15.80 7.81 -3.49
C GLY A 106 15.19 8.80 -4.48
N GLY A 107 13.95 8.58 -4.94
CA GLY A 107 13.29 9.44 -5.94
C GLY A 107 13.89 9.32 -7.33
N GLN A 108 14.66 8.26 -7.65
CA GLN A 108 15.45 8.17 -8.89
C GLN A 108 15.00 7.00 -9.77
N VAL A 109 15.02 7.21 -11.08
CA VAL A 109 14.94 6.17 -12.10
C VAL A 109 16.02 6.39 -13.15
N THR A 110 16.72 5.32 -13.54
CA THR A 110 17.78 5.36 -14.58
C THR A 110 17.37 4.47 -15.74
N LEU A 111 17.29 5.05 -16.94
CA LEU A 111 16.84 4.39 -18.16
C LEU A 111 17.80 4.65 -19.34
N PRO A 112 17.95 3.70 -20.29
CA PRO A 112 17.52 2.30 -20.17
C PRO A 112 18.36 1.56 -19.14
N VAL A 113 17.80 0.54 -18.52
CA VAL A 113 18.54 -0.28 -17.57
C VAL A 113 19.69 -0.99 -18.27
N LYS A 114 20.90 -0.90 -17.73
CA LYS A 114 22.08 -1.57 -18.31
C LYS A 114 21.89 -3.08 -18.20
N SER A 115 21.66 -3.75 -19.33
CA SER A 115 21.68 -5.20 -19.41
C SER A 115 23.13 -5.66 -19.17
N THR A 116 23.38 -6.35 -18.06
CA THR A 116 24.63 -7.11 -17.91
C THR A 116 24.51 -8.33 -18.79
N GLY A 117 24.92 -8.17 -20.05
CA GLY A 117 24.93 -9.22 -21.04
C GLY A 117 25.89 -10.33 -20.64
N GLY A 118 25.36 -11.54 -20.50
CA GLY A 118 26.12 -12.76 -20.54
C GLY A 118 26.47 -13.08 -21.99
N GLY A 119 27.71 -12.85 -22.38
CA GLY A 119 28.24 -13.29 -23.67
C GLY A 119 28.58 -14.78 -23.62
N GLY A 120 28.21 -15.45 -24.70
CA GLY A 120 28.38 -16.88 -24.93
C GLY A 120 29.80 -17.34 -25.17
N GLY A 121 29.93 -18.60 -25.13
CA GLY A 121 30.93 -19.63 -25.26
C GLY A 121 32.26 -19.33 -25.98
N GLY A 122 33.26 -19.98 -25.43
CA GLY A 122 34.56 -20.18 -26.06
C GLY A 122 35.46 -21.04 -25.14
N SER A 123 35.53 -22.30 -25.43
CA SER A 123 36.55 -23.19 -24.84
C SER A 123 37.95 -22.77 -25.25
N ILE A 124 38.84 -22.64 -24.28
CA ILE A 124 40.29 -22.91 -24.47
C ILE A 124 40.86 -23.46 -23.15
N SER A 125 41.52 -24.56 -23.29
CA SER A 125 42.34 -25.28 -22.30
C SER A 125 43.67 -24.58 -22.06
N GLY A 126 44.17 -24.66 -20.83
CA GLY A 126 45.60 -24.67 -20.62
C GLY A 126 46.15 -23.78 -19.51
N GLY A 127 46.71 -24.39 -18.46
CA GLY A 127 47.92 -23.94 -17.79
C GLY A 127 47.77 -23.22 -16.46
N GLY A 128 48.10 -23.93 -15.43
CA GLY A 128 48.47 -23.73 -14.06
C GLY A 128 48.86 -22.35 -13.53
N GLY A 129 48.51 -22.10 -12.29
CA GLY A 129 49.04 -21.04 -11.47
C GLY A 129 48.18 -20.87 -10.24
N GLY A 130 48.68 -21.26 -9.07
CA GLY A 130 47.99 -21.20 -7.79
C GLY A 130 47.62 -19.79 -7.38
N GLY A 131 46.40 -19.62 -6.95
CA GLY A 131 45.91 -18.38 -6.39
C GLY A 131 44.59 -18.65 -5.69
N GLY A 132 44.56 -18.39 -4.41
CA GLY A 132 43.56 -18.59 -3.40
C GLY A 132 42.14 -18.86 -3.85
N PHE A 133 41.56 -19.92 -3.35
CA PHE A 133 40.14 -20.20 -3.33
C PHE A 133 39.40 -19.06 -2.63
N VAL A 134 38.91 -18.10 -3.36
CA VAL A 134 37.78 -17.31 -2.89
C VAL A 134 36.58 -18.24 -3.04
N SER A 135 36.32 -18.99 -1.98
CA SER A 135 35.12 -19.78 -1.83
C SER A 135 33.91 -18.83 -2.13
N SER A 136 33.19 -19.14 -3.19
CA SER A 136 31.90 -18.50 -3.46
C SER A 136 30.89 -18.94 -2.39
N ILE A 137 30.96 -18.28 -1.22
CA ILE A 137 30.28 -18.68 0.02
C ILE A 137 28.76 -18.48 -0.05
N ASN A 138 28.21 -17.86 -1.11
CA ASN A 138 26.82 -17.38 -1.16
C ASN A 138 25.94 -18.06 -2.23
N SER A 139 26.21 -19.32 -2.61
CA SER A 139 25.26 -19.99 -3.49
C SER A 139 24.12 -20.61 -2.71
N VAL A 140 22.91 -20.15 -2.98
CA VAL A 140 21.67 -20.75 -2.48
C VAL A 140 20.98 -21.55 -3.58
N ASN A 141 20.23 -22.58 -3.19
CA ASN A 141 19.28 -23.25 -4.05
C ASN A 141 17.95 -22.51 -3.95
N VAL A 142 17.29 -22.31 -5.09
CA VAL A 142 16.00 -21.62 -5.16
C VAL A 142 15.05 -22.50 -5.97
N LYS A 143 13.86 -22.71 -5.42
CA LYS A 143 12.72 -23.31 -6.12
C LYS A 143 11.61 -22.26 -6.18
N VAL A 144 11.01 -22.08 -7.34
CA VAL A 144 9.86 -21.20 -7.52
C VAL A 144 8.69 -22.01 -8.05
N THR A 145 7.54 -21.89 -7.43
CA THR A 145 6.29 -22.46 -7.94
C THR A 145 5.24 -21.35 -8.10
N ASP A 146 4.40 -21.46 -9.11
CA ASP A 146 3.26 -20.57 -9.29
C ASP A 146 2.09 -20.99 -8.37
N LYS A 147 1.00 -20.21 -8.45
CA LYS A 147 -0.24 -20.43 -7.67
C LYS A 147 -0.85 -21.84 -7.84
N ASP A 148 -0.59 -22.49 -8.97
CA ASP A 148 -1.08 -23.84 -9.27
C ASP A 148 -0.08 -24.93 -8.81
N GLY A 149 0.98 -24.55 -8.07
CA GLY A 149 2.03 -25.44 -7.58
C GLY A 149 3.01 -25.91 -8.65
N LYS A 150 2.92 -25.38 -9.90
CA LYS A 150 3.83 -25.75 -11.00
C LYS A 150 5.17 -25.05 -10.83
N THR A 151 6.26 -25.79 -11.02
CA THR A 151 7.60 -25.22 -10.99
C THR A 151 7.81 -24.21 -12.13
N VAL A 152 8.30 -23.03 -11.77
CA VAL A 152 8.61 -21.94 -12.70
C VAL A 152 10.11 -21.83 -12.87
N SER A 153 10.58 -21.89 -14.11
CA SER A 153 11.98 -21.68 -14.45
C SER A 153 12.31 -20.19 -14.44
N VAL A 154 13.11 -19.75 -13.49
CA VAL A 154 13.48 -18.34 -13.31
C VAL A 154 14.97 -18.12 -13.62
N SER A 155 15.31 -16.93 -14.12
CA SER A 155 16.70 -16.48 -14.12
C SER A 155 17.07 -15.99 -12.73
N LYS A 156 18.27 -16.37 -12.25
CA LYS A 156 18.71 -16.11 -10.88
C LYS A 156 20.02 -15.34 -10.86
N SER A 157 20.08 -14.30 -10.03
CA SER A 157 21.30 -13.61 -9.65
C SER A 157 21.40 -13.58 -8.13
N THR A 158 22.55 -13.99 -7.58
CA THR A 158 22.78 -14.06 -6.13
C THR A 158 23.76 -13.00 -5.68
N GLY A 159 23.41 -12.29 -4.60
CA GLY A 159 24.28 -11.39 -3.85
C GLY A 159 24.51 -11.90 -2.43
N THR A 160 25.09 -11.06 -1.57
CA THR A 160 25.22 -11.35 -0.14
C THR A 160 23.84 -11.27 0.51
N ASP A 161 23.35 -12.38 1.08
CA ASP A 161 22.04 -12.51 1.74
C ASP A 161 20.82 -12.03 0.91
N LYS A 162 20.98 -12.05 -0.42
CA LYS A 162 19.95 -11.64 -1.38
C LYS A 162 19.98 -12.50 -2.63
N VAL A 163 18.80 -12.84 -3.14
CA VAL A 163 18.61 -13.41 -4.47
C VAL A 163 17.64 -12.58 -5.27
N THR A 164 17.99 -12.29 -6.52
CA THR A 164 17.09 -11.68 -7.49
C THR A 164 16.68 -12.74 -8.51
N LEU A 165 15.37 -12.89 -8.68
CA LEU A 165 14.74 -13.86 -9.56
C LEU A 165 13.97 -13.12 -10.63
N THR A 166 14.13 -13.52 -11.89
CA THR A 166 13.34 -12.95 -12.99
C THR A 166 12.45 -14.02 -13.59
N LEU A 167 11.16 -13.76 -13.61
CA LEU A 167 10.15 -14.64 -14.18
C LEU A 167 10.35 -14.81 -15.69
N PRO A 168 9.98 -15.96 -16.27
CA PRO A 168 10.02 -16.16 -17.70
C PRO A 168 8.93 -15.32 -18.39
N THR A 169 9.07 -15.16 -19.72
CA THR A 169 8.04 -14.49 -20.55
C THR A 169 6.67 -15.12 -20.35
N GLY A 170 5.64 -14.29 -20.19
CA GLY A 170 4.25 -14.71 -19.97
C GLY A 170 3.90 -15.04 -18.52
N LYS A 171 4.81 -14.78 -17.57
CA LYS A 171 4.54 -14.80 -16.14
C LYS A 171 4.73 -13.39 -15.59
N THR A 172 3.70 -12.84 -14.94
CA THR A 172 3.65 -11.45 -14.44
C THR A 172 3.45 -11.42 -12.93
N LEU A 173 3.74 -10.26 -12.34
CA LEU A 173 3.45 -9.94 -10.93
C LEU A 173 2.13 -9.17 -10.76
N GLU A 174 1.28 -9.21 -11.77
CA GLU A 174 -0.05 -8.61 -11.73
C GLU A 174 -0.99 -9.33 -10.76
N ASP A 175 -2.06 -8.66 -10.39
CA ASP A 175 -3.08 -9.18 -9.49
C ASP A 175 -3.58 -10.56 -9.92
N GLY A 176 -3.73 -11.43 -8.93
CA GLY A 176 -4.13 -12.82 -9.13
C GLY A 176 -2.98 -13.78 -9.49
N ASN A 177 -1.76 -13.29 -9.63
CA ASN A 177 -0.57 -14.11 -9.80
C ASN A 177 0.33 -14.01 -8.56
N TRP A 178 0.65 -15.14 -7.94
CA TRP A 178 1.66 -15.21 -6.89
C TRP A 178 2.58 -16.41 -7.07
N TYR A 179 3.73 -16.33 -6.44
CA TYR A 179 4.79 -17.34 -6.55
C TYR A 179 5.33 -17.67 -5.17
N THR A 180 5.39 -18.94 -4.87
CA THR A 180 6.08 -19.45 -3.69
C THR A 180 7.55 -19.61 -4.03
N VAL A 181 8.43 -18.95 -3.29
CA VAL A 181 9.88 -19.05 -3.44
C VAL A 181 10.45 -19.74 -2.21
N THR A 182 11.14 -20.87 -2.42
CA THR A 182 11.86 -21.57 -1.37
C THR A 182 13.35 -21.35 -1.56
N VAL A 183 14.05 -20.92 -0.52
CA VAL A 183 15.50 -20.67 -0.53
C VAL A 183 16.18 -21.57 0.49
N THR A 184 17.15 -22.36 0.04
CA THR A 184 17.95 -23.23 0.90
C THR A 184 19.45 -23.01 0.65
N ASP A 185 20.29 -23.39 1.59
CA ASP A 185 21.72 -23.49 1.35
C ASP A 185 22.06 -24.70 0.44
N ARG A 186 23.35 -24.94 0.18
CA ARG A 186 23.79 -26.03 -0.65
C ARG A 186 23.45 -27.42 -0.09
N ASN A 187 23.27 -27.53 1.21
CA ASN A 187 22.97 -28.77 1.92
C ASN A 187 21.45 -28.99 2.07
N GLY A 188 20.62 -28.12 1.50
CA GLY A 188 19.17 -28.18 1.60
C GLY A 188 18.58 -27.57 2.88
N LYS A 189 19.39 -26.93 3.74
CA LYS A 189 18.92 -26.26 4.95
C LYS A 189 18.23 -24.93 4.58
N ALA A 190 17.08 -24.69 5.17
CA ALA A 190 16.31 -23.47 5.00
C ALA A 190 17.13 -22.19 5.30
N LYS A 191 17.00 -21.18 4.47
CA LYS A 191 17.60 -19.85 4.65
C LYS A 191 16.53 -18.88 5.13
N ALA A 192 16.40 -18.75 6.44
CA ALA A 192 15.52 -17.75 7.06
C ALA A 192 16.07 -16.34 6.87
N ASP A 193 15.16 -15.36 6.87
CA ASP A 193 15.47 -13.92 6.77
C ASP A 193 16.31 -13.53 5.54
N TYR A 194 16.24 -14.36 4.49
CA TYR A 194 16.98 -14.17 3.26
C TYR A 194 16.16 -13.29 2.29
N THR A 195 16.78 -12.23 1.79
CA THR A 195 16.09 -11.30 0.89
C THR A 195 15.86 -11.92 -0.48
N VAL A 196 14.61 -11.96 -0.91
CA VAL A 196 14.18 -12.38 -2.25
C VAL A 196 13.62 -11.19 -2.98
N VAL A 197 14.11 -10.96 -4.18
CA VAL A 197 13.56 -9.99 -5.12
C VAL A 197 13.02 -10.77 -6.30
N LEU A 198 11.75 -10.65 -6.59
CA LEU A 198 11.08 -11.25 -7.73
C LEU A 198 10.69 -10.17 -8.73
N LYS A 199 11.07 -10.38 -9.99
CA LYS A 199 10.79 -9.45 -11.10
C LYS A 199 10.09 -10.19 -12.23
N ASP A 200 9.20 -9.50 -12.91
CA ASP A 200 8.71 -9.96 -14.22
C ASP A 200 9.48 -9.27 -15.38
N ARG A 201 9.07 -9.56 -16.59
CA ARG A 201 9.67 -9.00 -17.80
C ARG A 201 9.14 -7.60 -18.14
N GLU A 202 8.11 -7.15 -17.46
CA GLU A 202 7.44 -5.85 -17.62
C GLU A 202 7.99 -4.81 -16.62
N ASN A 203 9.07 -5.19 -15.90
CA ASN A 203 9.76 -4.40 -14.87
C ASN A 203 8.98 -4.22 -13.55
N ASN A 204 7.92 -4.99 -13.32
CA ASN A 204 7.35 -5.06 -11.99
C ASN A 204 8.32 -5.81 -11.07
N GLU A 205 8.49 -5.30 -9.85
CA GLU A 205 9.42 -5.86 -8.86
C GLU A 205 8.76 -5.90 -7.49
N VAL A 206 8.85 -7.03 -6.82
CA VAL A 206 8.46 -7.20 -5.43
C VAL A 206 9.61 -7.77 -4.62
N THR A 207 9.71 -7.36 -3.36
CA THR A 207 10.80 -7.76 -2.47
C THR A 207 10.23 -8.19 -1.13
N GLY A 208 10.79 -9.25 -0.57
CA GLY A 208 10.48 -9.68 0.78
C GLY A 208 11.57 -10.59 1.35
N LYS A 209 11.35 -11.08 2.57
CA LYS A 209 12.29 -11.98 3.27
C LYS A 209 11.64 -13.31 3.56
N THR A 210 12.42 -14.38 3.42
CA THR A 210 11.96 -15.72 3.73
C THR A 210 11.69 -15.90 5.22
N ASP A 211 10.73 -16.74 5.53
CA ASP A 211 10.40 -17.17 6.89
C ASP A 211 11.45 -18.16 7.45
N LYS A 212 11.17 -18.71 8.65
CA LYS A 212 12.04 -19.70 9.32
C LYS A 212 12.27 -20.98 8.50
N ASP A 213 11.35 -21.30 7.60
CA ASP A 213 11.39 -22.49 6.72
C ASP A 213 12.03 -22.19 5.35
N GLY A 214 12.54 -20.95 5.19
CA GLY A 214 13.17 -20.49 3.97
C GLY A 214 12.19 -20.20 2.84
N ILE A 215 10.92 -19.95 3.16
CA ILE A 215 9.83 -19.77 2.21
C ILE A 215 9.37 -18.32 2.22
N ILE A 216 9.00 -17.81 1.05
CA ILE A 216 8.26 -16.55 0.89
C ILE A 216 7.28 -16.68 -0.27
N ILE A 217 6.13 -16.03 -0.16
CA ILE A 217 5.13 -15.89 -1.23
C ILE A 217 5.13 -14.44 -1.68
N LEU A 218 5.22 -14.21 -2.98
CA LEU A 218 5.32 -12.89 -3.60
C LEU A 218 4.45 -12.81 -4.87
N PRO A 219 3.77 -11.68 -5.12
CA PRO A 219 3.50 -10.62 -4.17
C PRO A 219 2.55 -11.08 -3.06
N ALA A 220 2.74 -10.60 -1.85
CA ALA A 220 1.81 -10.79 -0.75
C ALA A 220 1.64 -9.47 0.00
N VAL A 221 0.44 -9.19 0.44
CA VAL A 221 0.10 -8.04 1.28
C VAL A 221 0.00 -8.51 2.73
N GLU A 222 0.54 -7.74 3.67
CA GLU A 222 0.35 -8.01 5.09
C GLU A 222 -0.85 -7.21 5.59
N HIS A 223 -1.87 -7.90 6.07
CA HIS A 223 -2.98 -7.30 6.79
C HIS A 223 -2.70 -7.39 8.29
N LYS A 224 -2.50 -6.24 8.93
CA LYS A 224 -2.35 -6.19 10.38
C LYS A 224 -3.69 -6.23 11.07
N ALA A 225 -3.72 -6.89 12.23
CA ALA A 225 -4.87 -6.84 13.11
C ALA A 225 -5.13 -5.39 13.55
N TYR A 226 -6.33 -4.88 13.29
CA TYR A 226 -6.72 -3.52 13.67
C TYR A 226 -7.61 -3.47 14.92
N ILE A 227 -8.16 -4.60 15.34
CA ILE A 227 -8.98 -4.73 16.55
C ILE A 227 -8.39 -5.78 17.50
N VAL A 228 -8.68 -5.62 18.78
CA VAL A 228 -8.31 -6.59 19.83
C VAL A 228 -9.54 -6.91 20.68
N GLY A 229 -9.51 -8.07 21.33
CA GLY A 229 -10.50 -8.43 22.35
C GLY A 229 -10.23 -7.77 23.70
N TYR A 230 -11.02 -8.15 24.67
CA TYR A 230 -10.90 -7.70 26.04
C TYR A 230 -9.93 -8.58 26.84
N GLU A 231 -9.50 -8.10 28.01
CA GLU A 231 -8.56 -8.80 28.90
C GLU A 231 -9.10 -10.14 29.42
N ASP A 232 -10.43 -10.29 29.47
CA ASP A 232 -11.11 -11.54 29.84
C ASP A 232 -11.13 -12.60 28.72
N GLY A 233 -10.51 -12.28 27.59
CA GLY A 233 -10.46 -13.17 26.43
C GLY A 233 -11.73 -13.18 25.58
N THR A 234 -12.66 -12.25 25.78
CA THR A 234 -13.88 -12.11 24.97
C THR A 234 -13.68 -11.09 23.84
N PHE A 235 -14.53 -11.18 22.80
CA PHE A 235 -14.66 -10.17 21.75
C PHE A 235 -15.87 -9.26 21.98
N GLN A 236 -16.94 -9.80 22.56
CA GLN A 236 -18.23 -9.15 22.79
C GLN A 236 -18.86 -8.62 21.48
N PRO A 237 -19.20 -9.52 20.52
CA PRO A 237 -19.66 -9.12 19.19
C PRO A 237 -20.92 -8.25 19.22
N ASP A 238 -21.84 -8.50 20.14
CA ASP A 238 -23.09 -7.75 20.31
C ASP A 238 -22.92 -6.52 21.24
N GLY A 239 -21.74 -6.32 21.81
CA GLY A 239 -21.42 -5.15 22.64
C GLY A 239 -21.33 -3.89 21.80
N ASP A 240 -21.77 -2.78 22.39
CA ASP A 240 -21.64 -1.45 21.77
C ASP A 240 -20.18 -1.05 21.64
N MET A 241 -19.78 -0.51 20.48
CA MET A 241 -18.46 0.07 20.27
C MET A 241 -18.38 1.43 20.97
N THR A 242 -17.36 1.64 21.81
CA THR A 242 -17.12 2.97 22.37
C THR A 242 -16.40 3.88 21.37
N ARG A 243 -16.56 5.20 21.54
CA ARG A 243 -15.89 6.20 20.70
C ARG A 243 -14.36 6.10 20.79
N ALA A 244 -13.82 5.76 21.95
CA ALA A 244 -12.37 5.52 22.16
C ALA A 244 -11.89 4.28 21.40
N GLU A 245 -12.63 3.18 21.45
CA GLU A 245 -12.29 1.95 20.71
C GLU A 245 -12.33 2.16 19.20
N ALA A 246 -13.37 2.86 18.69
CA ALA A 246 -13.46 3.23 17.29
C ALA A 246 -12.27 4.11 16.87
N ALA A 247 -11.87 5.08 17.70
CA ALA A 247 -10.70 5.89 17.44
C ALA A 247 -9.42 5.03 17.40
N ALA A 248 -9.26 4.05 18.27
CA ALA A 248 -8.10 3.16 18.26
C ALA A 248 -8.00 2.33 16.98
N ILE A 249 -9.12 1.85 16.43
CA ILE A 249 -9.17 1.12 15.17
C ILE A 249 -8.62 2.00 14.03
N PHE A 250 -9.24 3.15 13.78
CA PHE A 250 -8.83 4.02 12.67
C PHE A 250 -7.42 4.58 12.86
N ALA A 251 -6.97 4.85 14.09
CA ALA A 251 -5.61 5.32 14.32
C ALA A 251 -4.56 4.27 13.97
N ARG A 252 -4.80 2.99 14.29
CA ARG A 252 -3.92 1.88 13.87
C ARG A 252 -3.85 1.78 12.37
N MET A 253 -4.99 1.85 11.69
CA MET A 253 -5.06 1.80 10.23
C MET A 253 -4.34 2.98 9.56
N VAL A 254 -4.57 4.23 10.02
CA VAL A 254 -3.85 5.42 9.51
C VAL A 254 -2.35 5.31 9.76
N SER A 255 -1.95 4.79 10.93
CA SER A 255 -0.55 4.57 11.29
C SER A 255 0.13 3.58 10.34
N GLU A 256 -0.57 2.50 9.98
CA GLU A 256 -0.10 1.49 9.05
C GLU A 256 0.09 2.08 7.65
N GLU A 257 -0.94 2.69 7.09
CA GLU A 257 -0.92 3.27 5.74
C GLU A 257 0.14 4.38 5.59
N LYS A 258 0.29 5.21 6.62
CA LYS A 258 1.27 6.31 6.60
C LYS A 258 2.66 5.89 7.06
N GLY A 259 2.86 4.69 7.59
CA GLY A 259 4.13 4.24 8.18
C GLY A 259 4.59 5.11 9.36
N LYS A 260 3.67 5.73 10.11
CA LYS A 260 3.98 6.68 11.19
C LYS A 260 3.50 6.18 12.53
N LYS A 261 4.32 6.40 13.56
CA LYS A 261 3.95 6.07 14.94
C LYS A 261 2.72 6.89 15.38
N ILE A 262 1.79 6.23 16.09
CA ILE A 262 0.63 6.87 16.69
C ILE A 262 1.12 7.80 17.80
N SER A 263 0.85 9.07 17.63
CA SER A 263 1.15 10.13 18.59
C SER A 263 0.40 11.38 18.20
N GLY A 264 -0.28 12.02 19.12
CA GLY A 264 -1.02 13.25 18.84
C GLY A 264 -1.46 13.98 20.09
N ASN A 265 -1.61 15.29 19.97
CA ASN A 265 -2.20 16.12 21.00
C ASN A 265 -3.67 16.36 20.68
N HIS A 266 -4.48 16.51 21.70
CA HIS A 266 -5.89 16.87 21.59
C HIS A 266 -6.24 18.03 22.54
N SER A 267 -7.35 18.68 22.27
CA SER A 267 -7.90 19.77 23.09
C SER A 267 -9.17 19.39 23.86
N PHE A 268 -9.57 18.12 23.80
CA PHE A 268 -10.80 17.65 24.46
C PHE A 268 -10.66 17.66 25.98
N THR A 269 -11.65 18.26 26.65
CA THR A 269 -11.61 18.54 28.10
C THR A 269 -11.77 17.30 28.96
N ASP A 270 -12.41 16.26 28.44
CA ASP A 270 -12.72 14.99 29.09
C ASP A 270 -11.75 13.85 28.75
N VAL A 271 -10.71 14.12 27.94
CA VAL A 271 -9.69 13.13 27.59
C VAL A 271 -8.43 13.38 28.41
N SER A 272 -8.18 12.52 29.38
CA SER A 272 -6.94 12.56 30.19
C SER A 272 -5.73 12.22 29.31
N LYS A 273 -4.64 12.99 29.44
CA LYS A 273 -3.38 12.74 28.69
C LYS A 273 -2.77 11.36 28.97
N ASN A 274 -3.09 10.76 30.12
CA ASN A 274 -2.59 9.44 30.52
C ASN A 274 -3.57 8.30 30.20
N ALA A 275 -4.72 8.61 29.60
CA ALA A 275 -5.67 7.58 29.17
C ALA A 275 -5.08 6.78 28.00
N TRP A 276 -5.36 5.48 27.96
CA TRP A 276 -4.85 4.59 26.91
C TRP A 276 -5.23 5.04 25.50
N TYR A 277 -6.35 5.75 25.37
CA TYR A 277 -6.89 6.25 24.11
C TYR A 277 -6.40 7.66 23.74
N ALA A 278 -5.69 8.36 24.60
CA ALA A 278 -5.34 9.77 24.37
C ALA A 278 -4.55 9.99 23.08
N ASP A 279 -3.50 9.20 22.85
CA ASP A 279 -2.68 9.28 21.64
C ASP A 279 -3.46 8.93 20.38
N TYR A 280 -4.36 7.95 20.44
CA TYR A 280 -5.22 7.57 19.31
C TYR A 280 -6.16 8.72 18.91
N ILE A 281 -6.81 9.31 19.91
CA ILE A 281 -7.72 10.45 19.72
C ILE A 281 -6.95 11.65 19.17
N GLY A 282 -5.81 12.02 19.76
CA GLY A 282 -4.98 13.12 19.27
C GLY A 282 -4.46 12.89 17.86
N TYR A 283 -4.08 11.65 17.55
CA TYR A 283 -3.60 11.27 16.22
C TYR A 283 -4.69 11.45 15.15
N LEU A 284 -5.90 10.98 15.40
CA LEU A 284 -7.02 11.10 14.45
C LEU A 284 -7.59 12.51 14.35
N ALA A 285 -7.59 13.29 15.44
CA ALA A 285 -8.00 14.67 15.42
C ALA A 285 -7.14 15.51 14.46
N LYS A 286 -5.85 15.21 14.38
CA LYS A 286 -4.91 15.83 13.43
C LYS A 286 -5.30 15.61 11.95
N TYR A 287 -5.99 14.53 11.65
CA TYR A 287 -6.41 14.15 10.30
C TYR A 287 -7.91 14.41 10.06
N ASP A 288 -8.60 15.13 10.98
CA ASP A 288 -10.03 15.42 10.91
C ASP A 288 -10.97 14.21 10.78
N ILE A 289 -10.46 13.00 11.08
CA ILE A 289 -11.26 11.76 11.04
C ILE A 289 -12.28 11.76 12.18
N ILE A 290 -11.88 12.24 13.36
CA ILE A 290 -12.77 12.40 14.50
C ILE A 290 -12.98 13.86 14.84
N LYS A 291 -14.18 14.13 15.38
CA LYS A 291 -14.55 15.44 15.91
C LYS A 291 -15.14 15.27 17.30
N GLY A 292 -14.91 16.25 18.17
CA GLY A 292 -15.58 16.35 19.46
C GLY A 292 -16.96 16.99 19.32
N TYR A 293 -17.58 17.19 20.46
CA TYR A 293 -18.85 17.90 20.58
C TYR A 293 -18.63 19.40 20.77
N GLU A 294 -19.69 20.18 20.59
CA GLU A 294 -19.65 21.66 20.72
C GLU A 294 -19.25 22.12 22.12
N ASP A 295 -19.45 21.27 23.15
CA ASP A 295 -19.05 21.54 24.53
C ASP A 295 -17.55 21.30 24.81
N GLY A 296 -16.78 20.97 23.77
CA GLY A 296 -15.35 20.71 23.87
C GLY A 296 -15.00 19.30 24.40
N THR A 297 -15.96 18.41 24.54
CA THR A 297 -15.75 17.03 24.98
C THR A 297 -15.61 16.08 23.78
N PHE A 298 -14.98 14.91 24.00
CA PHE A 298 -14.93 13.78 23.04
C PHE A 298 -15.88 12.66 23.44
N ARG A 299 -16.12 12.48 24.73
CA ARG A 299 -16.91 11.40 25.34
C ARG A 299 -16.38 10.02 25.00
N PRO A 300 -15.14 9.69 25.38
CA PRO A 300 -14.44 8.48 24.95
C PRO A 300 -15.16 7.18 25.28
N ASP A 301 -15.79 7.10 26.45
CA ASP A 301 -16.48 5.90 26.95
C ASP A 301 -17.95 5.80 26.47
N ALA A 302 -18.47 6.83 25.80
CA ALA A 302 -19.82 6.77 25.23
C ALA A 302 -19.85 5.81 24.03
N PRO A 303 -20.95 5.06 23.84
CA PRO A 303 -21.14 4.31 22.62
C PRO A 303 -21.13 5.22 21.39
N VAL A 304 -20.53 4.76 20.30
CA VAL A 304 -20.58 5.47 19.01
C VAL A 304 -21.83 5.05 18.24
N THR A 305 -22.54 6.04 17.70
CA THR A 305 -23.72 5.75 16.87
C THR A 305 -23.33 5.26 15.48
N ARG A 306 -24.25 4.58 14.80
CA ARG A 306 -24.04 4.11 13.42
C ARG A 306 -23.71 5.26 12.47
N ALA A 307 -24.36 6.43 12.64
CA ALA A 307 -24.07 7.62 11.84
C ALA A 307 -22.67 8.18 12.12
N GLU A 308 -22.29 8.28 13.40
CA GLU A 308 -20.95 8.76 13.79
C GLU A 308 -19.86 7.83 13.26
N PHE A 309 -20.03 6.51 13.41
CA PHE A 309 -19.08 5.53 12.89
C PHE A 309 -18.99 5.60 11.36
N THR A 310 -20.13 5.72 10.66
CA THR A 310 -20.15 5.91 9.20
C THR A 310 -19.35 7.14 8.78
N ALA A 311 -19.55 8.27 9.47
CA ALA A 311 -18.80 9.49 9.18
C ALA A 311 -17.29 9.34 9.42
N MET A 312 -16.89 8.63 10.48
CA MET A 312 -15.48 8.30 10.73
C MET A 312 -14.90 7.42 9.59
N THR A 313 -15.65 6.42 9.16
CA THR A 313 -15.29 5.50 8.07
C THR A 313 -15.05 6.25 6.76
N VAL A 314 -15.98 7.14 6.38
CA VAL A 314 -15.86 7.91 5.13
C VAL A 314 -14.71 8.91 5.20
N ARG A 315 -14.51 9.61 6.34
CA ARG A 315 -13.37 10.53 6.52
C ARG A 315 -12.02 9.80 6.51
N TYR A 316 -11.95 8.58 7.07
CA TYR A 316 -10.76 7.74 6.94
C TYR A 316 -10.49 7.41 5.47
N TYR A 317 -11.51 7.00 4.74
CA TYR A 317 -11.37 6.66 3.33
C TYR A 317 -10.97 7.88 2.49
N ASP A 318 -11.55 9.06 2.73
CA ASP A 318 -11.23 10.31 2.06
C ASP A 318 -9.78 10.79 2.29
N LEU A 319 -9.15 10.37 3.38
CA LEU A 319 -7.74 10.68 3.65
C LEU A 319 -6.77 10.05 2.63
N PHE A 320 -7.18 8.95 1.99
CA PHE A 320 -6.36 8.18 1.05
C PHE A 320 -6.95 8.09 -0.36
N ASN A 321 -8.23 8.45 -0.52
CA ASN A 321 -8.99 8.33 -1.75
C ASN A 321 -9.83 9.58 -1.96
N GLU A 322 -10.13 9.92 -3.19
CA GLU A 322 -11.04 11.01 -3.49
C GLU A 322 -12.49 10.57 -3.28
N VAL A 323 -13.19 11.18 -2.31
CA VAL A 323 -14.61 10.93 -2.07
C VAL A 323 -15.48 11.85 -2.90
N LYS A 324 -16.19 11.29 -3.88
CA LYS A 324 -17.23 12.01 -4.63
C LYS A 324 -18.57 11.75 -3.98
N TYR A 325 -19.01 12.70 -3.15
CA TYR A 325 -20.27 12.57 -2.44
C TYR A 325 -21.47 12.53 -3.41
N PRO A 326 -22.38 11.55 -3.25
CA PRO A 326 -23.62 11.52 -4.01
C PRO A 326 -24.56 12.66 -3.57
N ALA A 327 -25.70 12.79 -4.26
CA ALA A 327 -26.77 13.71 -3.81
C ALA A 327 -27.18 13.40 -2.36
N ASN A 328 -27.70 14.42 -1.63
CA ASN A 328 -28.14 14.30 -0.24
C ASN A 328 -29.42 13.46 -0.10
N THR A 329 -29.40 12.25 -0.62
CA THR A 329 -30.54 11.33 -0.62
C THR A 329 -30.10 9.93 -0.25
N THR A 330 -30.91 9.27 0.53
CA THR A 330 -30.73 7.85 0.84
C THR A 330 -32.02 7.08 0.53
N LYS A 331 -31.93 5.78 0.40
CA LYS A 331 -33.09 4.87 0.32
C LYS A 331 -33.76 4.64 1.67
N TYR A 332 -33.23 5.19 2.76
CA TYR A 332 -33.70 4.94 4.13
C TYR A 332 -34.62 6.05 4.59
N PRO A 333 -35.88 5.70 4.98
CA PRO A 333 -36.89 6.71 5.36
C PRO A 333 -36.57 7.46 6.65
N ASP A 334 -35.71 6.90 7.50
CA ASP A 334 -35.25 7.48 8.76
C ASP A 334 -33.99 8.37 8.62
N VAL A 335 -33.49 8.56 7.40
CA VAL A 335 -32.38 9.46 7.09
C VAL A 335 -32.85 10.53 6.12
N THR A 336 -33.24 11.68 6.67
CA THR A 336 -33.74 12.82 5.86
C THR A 336 -32.60 13.54 5.13
N ALA A 337 -32.92 14.30 4.08
CA ALA A 337 -31.94 15.10 3.35
C ALA A 337 -31.24 16.17 4.22
N SER A 338 -31.84 16.55 5.36
CA SER A 338 -31.26 17.47 6.34
C SER A 338 -30.48 16.79 7.47
N TYR A 339 -30.46 15.45 7.49
CA TYR A 339 -29.69 14.72 8.51
C TYR A 339 -28.19 15.00 8.33
N TRP A 340 -27.48 15.29 9.41
CA TRP A 340 -26.10 15.77 9.37
C TRP A 340 -25.12 14.81 8.65
N ALA A 341 -25.34 13.49 8.74
CA ALA A 341 -24.51 12.47 8.13
C ALA A 341 -25.11 11.90 6.82
N VAL A 342 -26.12 12.53 6.22
CA VAL A 342 -26.79 11.99 5.03
C VAL A 342 -25.84 11.71 3.88
N LYS A 343 -24.82 12.55 3.67
CA LYS A 343 -23.80 12.38 2.62
C LYS A 343 -22.92 11.15 2.88
N ASP A 344 -22.44 11.02 4.11
CA ASP A 344 -21.58 9.89 4.53
C ASP A 344 -22.36 8.57 4.44
N ILE A 345 -23.62 8.56 4.92
CA ILE A 345 -24.48 7.37 4.83
C ILE A 345 -24.78 7.02 3.37
N SER A 346 -25.08 8.01 2.51
CA SER A 346 -25.28 7.78 1.08
C SER A 346 -24.04 7.20 0.42
N PHE A 347 -22.87 7.76 0.70
CA PHE A 347 -21.61 7.28 0.15
C PHE A 347 -21.33 5.84 0.59
N ALA A 348 -21.28 5.58 1.90
CA ALA A 348 -20.96 4.28 2.45
C ALA A 348 -21.93 3.15 2.03
N THR A 349 -23.22 3.52 1.81
CA THR A 349 -24.21 2.55 1.30
C THR A 349 -24.10 2.29 -0.19
N ASN A 350 -23.70 3.27 -1.00
CA ASN A 350 -23.44 3.07 -2.42
C ASN A 350 -22.19 2.20 -2.64
N GLU A 351 -21.18 2.36 -1.78
CA GLU A 351 -19.98 1.50 -1.76
C GLU A 351 -20.24 0.12 -1.12
N ASN A 352 -21.46 -0.19 -0.69
CA ASN A 352 -21.85 -1.43 0.00
C ASN A 352 -21.09 -1.72 1.30
N TRP A 353 -20.50 -0.72 1.95
CA TRP A 353 -19.84 -0.91 3.25
C TRP A 353 -20.84 -1.14 4.36
N LEU A 354 -21.94 -0.38 4.36
CA LEU A 354 -23.05 -0.52 5.28
C LEU A 354 -24.36 -0.75 4.52
N ASN A 355 -25.24 -1.53 5.16
CA ASN A 355 -26.59 -1.69 4.70
C ASN A 355 -27.57 -1.33 5.83
N GLY A 356 -28.81 -1.02 5.48
CA GLY A 356 -29.89 -0.88 6.44
C GLY A 356 -30.36 -2.25 6.97
N TYR A 357 -31.25 -2.20 7.91
CA TYR A 357 -31.85 -3.38 8.51
C TYR A 357 -33.04 -3.92 7.68
N ALA A 358 -33.53 -5.09 8.06
CA ALA A 358 -34.65 -5.76 7.39
C ALA A 358 -35.94 -4.94 7.36
N ASP A 359 -36.10 -3.97 8.28
CA ASP A 359 -37.21 -3.02 8.33
C ASP A 359 -37.02 -1.82 7.38
N SER A 360 -36.05 -1.87 6.47
CA SER A 360 -35.68 -0.84 5.50
C SER A 360 -35.19 0.47 6.13
N ARG A 361 -34.82 0.48 7.39
CA ARG A 361 -34.26 1.63 8.10
C ARG A 361 -32.75 1.52 8.22
N PHE A 362 -32.08 2.67 8.33
CA PHE A 362 -30.65 2.73 8.61
C PHE A 362 -30.36 2.72 10.12
N LYS A 363 -31.25 3.32 10.90
CA LYS A 363 -31.12 3.53 12.36
C LYS A 363 -29.86 4.33 12.73
N PRO A 364 -29.74 5.57 12.22
CA PRO A 364 -28.51 6.33 12.33
C PRO A 364 -28.09 6.63 13.77
N ASP A 365 -29.06 6.84 14.68
CA ASP A 365 -28.85 7.20 16.07
C ASP A 365 -28.72 5.98 17.01
N ASN A 366 -28.88 4.74 16.49
CA ASN A 366 -28.59 3.55 17.26
C ASN A 366 -27.08 3.37 17.43
N ASN A 367 -26.66 2.79 18.55
CA ASN A 367 -25.28 2.36 18.74
C ASN A 367 -24.91 1.31 17.70
N ILE A 368 -23.64 1.31 17.28
CA ILE A 368 -23.12 0.27 16.40
C ILE A 368 -22.43 -0.80 17.25
N THR A 369 -22.67 -2.06 16.93
CA THR A 369 -22.03 -3.17 17.64
C THR A 369 -20.61 -3.43 17.14
N ARG A 370 -19.81 -4.09 17.95
CA ARG A 370 -18.42 -4.46 17.60
C ARG A 370 -18.38 -5.39 16.38
N ALA A 371 -19.34 -6.31 16.23
CA ALA A 371 -19.47 -7.16 15.06
C ALA A 371 -19.79 -6.36 13.78
N GLU A 372 -20.70 -5.40 13.87
CA GLU A 372 -21.02 -4.52 12.74
C GLU A 372 -19.80 -3.69 12.32
N VAL A 373 -19.03 -3.18 13.29
CA VAL A 373 -17.81 -2.39 13.04
C VAL A 373 -16.80 -3.17 12.21
N VAL A 374 -16.45 -4.39 12.60
CA VAL A 374 -15.45 -5.18 11.84
C VAL A 374 -15.93 -5.49 10.43
N THR A 375 -17.22 -5.78 10.25
CA THR A 375 -17.78 -6.03 8.92
C THR A 375 -17.70 -4.77 8.03
N VAL A 376 -17.98 -3.59 8.60
CA VAL A 376 -17.87 -2.33 7.85
C VAL A 376 -16.42 -2.05 7.46
N VAL A 377 -15.48 -2.19 8.41
CA VAL A 377 -14.07 -1.94 8.15
C VAL A 377 -13.50 -2.91 7.12
N ASN A 378 -13.78 -4.21 7.22
CA ASN A 378 -13.34 -5.19 6.24
C ASN A 378 -13.87 -4.86 4.83
N ARG A 379 -15.16 -4.52 4.70
CA ARG A 379 -15.73 -4.12 3.41
C ARG A 379 -15.11 -2.86 2.84
N MET A 380 -14.90 -1.84 3.68
CA MET A 380 -14.26 -0.59 3.28
C MET A 380 -12.84 -0.81 2.77
N THR A 381 -12.07 -1.70 3.41
CA THR A 381 -10.68 -2.01 3.05
C THR A 381 -10.55 -3.10 1.99
N GLY A 382 -11.65 -3.71 1.57
CA GLY A 382 -11.65 -4.84 0.62
C GLY A 382 -11.10 -6.14 1.20
N ARG A 383 -10.95 -6.23 2.54
CA ARG A 383 -10.45 -7.45 3.21
C ARG A 383 -11.52 -8.52 3.25
N THR A 384 -11.14 -9.72 2.85
CA THR A 384 -12.01 -10.90 2.87
C THR A 384 -11.35 -12.06 3.61
N ALA A 385 -12.08 -12.63 4.54
CA ALA A 385 -11.57 -13.74 5.35
C ALA A 385 -11.43 -15.03 4.52
N ASP A 386 -10.26 -15.64 4.57
CA ASP A 386 -10.05 -16.99 4.07
C ASP A 386 -10.65 -18.01 5.04
N LYS A 387 -11.87 -18.42 4.75
CA LYS A 387 -12.65 -19.32 5.63
C LYS A 387 -12.03 -20.71 5.77
N GLU A 388 -11.42 -21.22 4.72
CA GLU A 388 -10.75 -22.53 4.72
C GLU A 388 -9.51 -22.47 5.61
N TYR A 389 -8.64 -21.50 5.37
CA TYR A 389 -7.46 -21.30 6.19
C TYR A 389 -7.80 -21.08 7.67
N ILE A 390 -8.80 -20.24 7.96
CA ILE A 390 -9.23 -19.95 9.34
C ILE A 390 -9.70 -21.23 10.02
N ASN A 391 -10.55 -22.04 9.39
CA ASN A 391 -11.05 -23.27 9.98
C ASN A 391 -9.95 -24.28 10.26
N ASP A 392 -8.99 -24.41 9.36
CA ASP A 392 -7.85 -25.34 9.49
C ASP A 392 -6.83 -24.88 10.55
N ASN A 393 -6.78 -23.59 10.84
CA ASN A 393 -5.76 -23.00 11.72
C ASN A 393 -6.33 -22.42 13.04
N LEU A 394 -7.58 -22.70 13.41
CA LEU A 394 -8.20 -22.19 14.64
C LEU A 394 -7.38 -22.42 15.92
N SER A 395 -6.50 -23.42 15.94
CA SER A 395 -5.66 -23.71 17.12
C SER A 395 -4.56 -22.69 17.36
N VAL A 396 -4.13 -21.98 16.30
CA VAL A 396 -2.98 -21.04 16.33
C VAL A 396 -3.40 -19.58 16.14
N LEU A 397 -4.58 -19.32 15.63
CA LEU A 397 -5.12 -17.97 15.46
C LEU A 397 -5.61 -17.40 16.80
N ASN A 398 -5.60 -16.07 16.91
CA ASN A 398 -6.28 -15.38 17.99
C ASN A 398 -7.77 -15.70 17.95
N LYS A 399 -8.27 -16.23 19.04
CA LYS A 399 -9.69 -16.60 19.18
C LYS A 399 -10.21 -16.08 20.51
N PHE A 400 -11.50 -15.85 20.53
CA PHE A 400 -12.18 -15.29 21.68
C PHE A 400 -13.10 -16.32 22.30
N THR A 401 -13.23 -16.31 23.61
CA THR A 401 -13.97 -17.33 24.37
C THR A 401 -15.47 -17.33 24.07
N ASP A 402 -15.99 -16.23 23.60
CA ASP A 402 -17.39 -16.01 23.20
C ASP A 402 -17.65 -16.24 21.71
N LEU A 403 -16.63 -16.43 20.88
CA LEU A 403 -16.77 -16.77 19.45
C LEU A 403 -16.67 -18.30 19.24
N LYS A 404 -17.71 -19.01 19.64
CA LYS A 404 -17.74 -20.50 19.58
C LYS A 404 -18.38 -21.03 18.31
N ASP A 405 -19.24 -20.25 17.66
CA ASP A 405 -20.00 -20.67 16.49
C ASP A 405 -19.47 -19.99 15.23
N ASN A 406 -18.79 -20.77 14.38
CA ASN A 406 -18.31 -20.30 13.09
C ASN A 406 -19.43 -20.07 12.05
N LYS A 407 -20.70 -20.38 12.39
CA LYS A 407 -21.88 -20.04 11.58
C LYS A 407 -22.42 -18.65 11.90
N ALA A 408 -21.97 -18.00 12.98
CA ALA A 408 -22.32 -16.62 13.26
C ALA A 408 -21.88 -15.75 12.09
N TRP A 409 -22.76 -14.86 11.64
CA TRP A 409 -22.55 -14.05 10.43
C TRP A 409 -21.28 -13.20 10.46
N PHE A 410 -20.84 -12.81 11.66
CA PHE A 410 -19.67 -11.98 11.92
C PHE A 410 -18.38 -12.77 12.19
N PHE A 411 -18.45 -14.08 12.38
CA PHE A 411 -17.31 -14.86 12.88
C PHE A 411 -16.06 -14.67 12.04
N TYR A 412 -16.16 -14.81 10.72
CA TYR A 412 -15.01 -14.68 9.83
C TYR A 412 -14.53 -13.24 9.70
N ASP A 413 -15.45 -12.26 9.76
CA ASP A 413 -15.05 -10.84 9.79
C ASP A 413 -14.22 -10.51 11.04
N VAL A 414 -14.57 -11.07 12.21
CA VAL A 414 -13.80 -10.91 13.44
C VAL A 414 -12.43 -11.58 13.34
N MET A 415 -12.37 -12.78 12.75
CA MET A 415 -11.10 -13.49 12.57
C MET A 415 -10.17 -12.73 11.63
N GLU A 416 -10.67 -12.14 10.54
CA GLU A 416 -9.93 -11.26 9.64
C GLU A 416 -9.40 -10.03 10.37
N ALA A 417 -10.23 -9.36 11.13
CA ALA A 417 -9.93 -8.12 11.82
C ALA A 417 -8.89 -8.25 12.96
N ALA A 418 -8.91 -9.41 13.64
CA ALA A 418 -8.16 -9.63 14.88
C ALA A 418 -6.86 -10.41 14.70
N ASN A 419 -6.57 -10.92 13.50
CA ASN A 419 -5.37 -11.69 13.22
C ASN A 419 -4.50 -10.98 12.17
N THR A 420 -3.22 -10.78 12.49
CA THR A 420 -2.24 -10.34 11.49
C THR A 420 -1.88 -11.53 10.61
N HIS A 421 -2.00 -11.38 9.31
CA HIS A 421 -1.70 -12.40 8.32
C HIS A 421 -1.17 -11.80 7.03
N LYS A 422 -0.57 -12.62 6.20
CA LYS A 422 -0.26 -12.26 4.82
C LYS A 422 -1.34 -12.83 3.90
N THR A 423 -1.66 -12.10 2.87
CA THR A 423 -2.65 -12.51 1.89
C THR A 423 -2.14 -12.34 0.47
N VAL A 424 -2.63 -13.17 -0.43
CA VAL A 424 -2.49 -13.02 -1.88
C VAL A 424 -3.90 -13.00 -2.47
N THR A 425 -4.10 -12.21 -3.51
CA THR A 425 -5.41 -12.08 -4.15
C THR A 425 -5.48 -12.97 -5.39
N ASN A 426 -6.47 -13.84 -5.46
CA ASN A 426 -6.91 -14.40 -6.73
C ASN A 426 -8.06 -13.54 -7.29
N SER A 427 -8.52 -13.82 -8.51
CA SER A 427 -9.54 -13.01 -9.20
C SER A 427 -10.84 -12.76 -8.41
N GLU A 428 -11.08 -13.49 -7.33
CA GLU A 428 -12.36 -13.46 -6.60
C GLU A 428 -12.21 -13.36 -5.08
N ASN A 429 -11.08 -13.82 -4.50
CA ASN A 429 -10.92 -13.92 -3.05
C ASN A 429 -9.48 -13.65 -2.60
N GLU A 430 -9.34 -13.19 -1.38
CA GLU A 430 -8.07 -13.21 -0.66
C GLU A 430 -7.80 -14.62 -0.11
N ILE A 431 -6.56 -15.04 -0.19
CA ILE A 431 -6.08 -16.32 0.33
C ILE A 431 -4.99 -16.00 1.35
N TRP A 432 -5.18 -16.48 2.58
CA TRP A 432 -4.20 -16.30 3.62
C TRP A 432 -2.99 -17.22 3.38
N VAL A 433 -1.80 -16.66 3.49
CA VAL A 433 -0.54 -17.37 3.29
C VAL A 433 0.36 -17.26 4.52
N LYS A 434 1.21 -18.28 4.71
CA LYS A 434 2.11 -18.36 5.89
C LYS A 434 3.25 -17.35 5.81
#